data_2109d0ebd7859a52c11fa60cf98eac6f
#
_entry.id   2109d0ebd7859a52c11fa60cf98eac6f
#
_cell.length_a   1.000
_cell.length_b   1.000
_cell.length_c   1.000
_cell.angle_alpha   90.00
_cell.angle_beta   90.00
_cell.angle_gamma   90.00
#
_symmetry.space_group_name_H-M   'P 1'
#
loop_
_entity.id
_entity.type
_entity.pdbx_description
1 polymer ?
#
loop_
_entity_poly.entity_id
_entity_poly.type
_entity_poly.pdbx_seq_one_letter_code
_entity_poly.pdbx_strand_id
1 'polypeptide(L)'
;MRLAAAYTLVFTLVAILASIAVWLAFRNAEYSTVDDTLSAQANALISGLDDANGHITFQGSDGLPSETSQGIAISAALVSKDGTVIDRSGQAPAVSDVRAQVRQSEASGQVVSATGTVNGLRQRILVQPVTLGNGSRVSLVVARTVRELDATLTRTAIFLAIVVGMLALSASLAGYWLAGRALRPVRQIAATARNLSEHDLHRRLNLDLPDDELGELADTFNAMLARLEAAFESLRQFTADAAHELRAPLTLVRAELELALNRTRSADEYHGTLESVLVETERLSRMVDQLLLLARADAGALEALVQEVDVSDLLEETVSRWRPLAGEKKVQLLADIPESGTLRGDPDLLRRMLDNLIDNALRHTPAGGSIRISGSHDPKNWSIAVEDTGPGVDESLRASLFDRFTRADPARGRETGGAGLGLSLCAIIARLHGGRITLEDAGPGARFVTLLPA
;
A
#
# COMPACT_ATOMS: atom_id res chain seq x y z
N MET A 1 6.60 14.50 3.31
CA MET A 1 7.31 15.80 3.33
C MET A 1 8.09 16.08 2.06
N ARG A 2 8.93 15.17 1.54
CA ARG A 2 9.68 15.38 0.29
C ARG A 2 8.79 15.72 -0.92
N LEU A 3 7.66 15.06 -1.05
CA LEU A 3 6.72 15.26 -2.16
C LEU A 3 6.06 16.66 -2.09
N ALA A 4 5.58 17.07 -0.92
CA ALA A 4 5.01 18.41 -0.71
C ALA A 4 6.04 19.52 -1.00
N ALA A 5 7.28 19.33 -0.56
CA ALA A 5 8.38 20.27 -0.87
C ALA A 5 8.66 20.36 -2.37
N ALA A 6 8.64 19.22 -3.09
CA ALA A 6 8.82 19.19 -4.55
C ALA A 6 7.69 19.94 -5.28
N TYR A 7 6.44 19.73 -4.91
CA TYR A 7 5.29 20.44 -5.49
C TYR A 7 5.35 21.94 -5.20
N THR A 8 5.70 22.36 -3.97
CA THR A 8 5.88 23.77 -3.64
C THR A 8 6.98 24.42 -4.46
N LEU A 9 8.09 23.72 -4.67
CA LEU A 9 9.20 24.21 -5.48
C LEU A 9 8.80 24.40 -6.95
N VAL A 10 8.13 23.40 -7.54
CA VAL A 10 7.64 23.50 -8.92
C VAL A 10 6.63 24.63 -9.07
N PHE A 11 5.66 24.74 -8.15
CA PHE A 11 4.67 25.81 -8.15
C PHE A 11 5.33 27.19 -8.05
N THR A 12 6.30 27.35 -7.15
CA THR A 12 7.04 28.61 -6.99
C THR A 12 7.84 28.97 -8.25
N LEU A 13 8.48 27.99 -8.88
CA LEU A 13 9.20 28.18 -10.13
C LEU A 13 8.26 28.65 -11.25
N VAL A 14 7.12 28.02 -11.41
CA VAL A 14 6.11 28.41 -12.42
C VAL A 14 5.60 29.83 -12.13
N ALA A 15 5.33 30.18 -10.87
CA ALA A 15 4.87 31.50 -10.48
C ALA A 15 5.92 32.55 -10.77
N ILE A 16 7.21 32.29 -10.54
CA ILE A 16 8.32 33.18 -10.88
C ILE A 16 8.39 33.42 -12.40
N LEU A 17 8.36 32.35 -13.20
CA LEU A 17 8.40 32.43 -14.66
C LEU A 17 7.20 33.22 -15.21
N ALA A 18 6.01 32.95 -14.69
CA ALA A 18 4.81 33.72 -15.06
C ALA A 18 4.93 35.19 -14.70
N SER A 19 5.44 35.53 -13.51
CA SER A 19 5.67 36.94 -13.09
C SER A 19 6.70 37.65 -13.96
N ILE A 20 7.77 36.96 -14.35
CA ILE A 20 8.76 37.52 -15.28
C ILE A 20 8.11 37.77 -16.64
N ALA A 21 7.32 36.85 -17.16
CA ALA A 21 6.63 37.02 -18.45
C ALA A 21 5.65 38.20 -18.41
N VAL A 22 4.86 38.34 -17.33
CA VAL A 22 3.95 39.47 -17.14
C VAL A 22 4.72 40.78 -17.05
N TRP A 23 5.81 40.81 -16.29
CA TRP A 23 6.64 42.02 -16.18
C TRP A 23 7.26 42.41 -17.51
N LEU A 24 7.77 41.45 -18.29
CA LEU A 24 8.33 41.73 -19.64
C LEU A 24 7.27 42.26 -20.60
N ALA A 25 6.06 41.64 -20.60
CA ALA A 25 4.96 42.11 -21.40
C ALA A 25 4.54 43.54 -21.04
N PHE A 26 4.39 43.80 -19.73
CA PHE A 26 4.09 45.16 -19.22
C PHE A 26 5.14 46.14 -19.62
N ARG A 27 6.42 45.85 -19.39
CA ARG A 27 7.54 46.70 -19.79
C ARG A 27 7.52 47.01 -21.28
N ASN A 28 7.31 46.02 -22.14
CA ASN A 28 7.29 46.23 -23.58
C ASN A 28 6.08 47.09 -24.02
N ALA A 29 4.93 46.92 -23.42
CA ALA A 29 3.74 47.73 -23.67
C ALA A 29 3.98 49.21 -23.28
N GLU A 30 4.55 49.43 -22.12
CA GLU A 30 4.86 50.82 -21.65
C GLU A 30 5.89 51.52 -22.55
N TYR A 31 6.95 50.82 -22.94
CA TYR A 31 7.94 51.38 -23.88
C TYR A 31 7.32 51.65 -25.27
N SER A 32 6.45 50.77 -25.77
CA SER A 32 5.73 50.99 -27.01
C SER A 32 4.86 52.25 -26.96
N THR A 33 4.13 52.44 -25.85
CA THR A 33 3.32 53.66 -25.65
C THR A 33 4.17 54.93 -25.63
N VAL A 34 5.39 54.89 -25.05
CA VAL A 34 6.33 56.02 -25.10
C VAL A 34 6.81 56.26 -26.53
N ASP A 35 7.17 55.19 -27.27
CA ASP A 35 7.65 55.33 -28.65
C ASP A 35 6.54 55.88 -29.57
N ASP A 36 5.30 55.44 -29.41
CA ASP A 36 4.13 55.95 -30.17
C ASP A 36 3.92 57.43 -29.87
N THR A 37 4.03 57.86 -28.61
CA THR A 37 3.92 59.25 -28.20
C THR A 37 5.04 60.10 -28.80
N LEU A 38 6.30 59.63 -28.75
CA LEU A 38 7.43 60.29 -29.33
C LEU A 38 7.30 60.41 -30.86
N SER A 39 6.82 59.37 -31.51
CA SER A 39 6.56 59.34 -32.96
C SER A 39 5.49 60.35 -33.38
N ALA A 40 4.38 60.42 -32.63
CA ALA A 40 3.30 61.37 -32.88
C ALA A 40 3.84 62.83 -32.72
N GLN A 41 4.66 63.09 -31.72
CA GLN A 41 5.25 64.38 -31.49
C GLN A 41 6.30 64.75 -32.55
N ALA A 42 7.13 63.73 -32.94
CA ALA A 42 8.10 63.99 -34.03
C ALA A 42 7.35 64.35 -35.30
N ASN A 43 6.28 63.70 -35.64
CA ASN A 43 5.47 64.04 -36.82
C ASN A 43 4.80 65.43 -36.73
N ALA A 44 4.33 65.85 -35.53
CA ALA A 44 3.80 67.19 -35.31
C ALA A 44 4.86 68.29 -35.48
N LEU A 45 6.09 68.00 -34.96
CA LEU A 45 7.21 68.94 -35.15
C LEU A 45 7.65 69.05 -36.60
N ILE A 46 7.66 67.90 -37.33
CA ILE A 46 7.99 67.93 -38.79
C ILE A 46 7.01 68.77 -39.58
N SER A 47 5.72 68.67 -39.26
CA SER A 47 4.70 69.47 -39.93
C SER A 47 4.76 70.97 -39.64
N GLY A 48 5.42 71.38 -38.54
CA GLY A 48 5.65 72.74 -38.12
C GLY A 48 7.03 73.28 -38.49
N LEU A 49 7.84 72.53 -39.25
CA LEU A 49 9.15 73.02 -39.73
C LEU A 49 8.96 74.12 -40.81
N ASP A 50 9.46 75.36 -40.60
CA ASP A 50 9.42 76.40 -41.56
C ASP A 50 10.82 76.63 -42.15
N ASP A 51 10.87 76.79 -43.46
CA ASP A 51 12.14 77.14 -44.18
C ASP A 51 12.11 78.63 -44.57
N ALA A 52 12.15 79.51 -43.53
CA ALA A 52 12.15 80.92 -43.75
C ALA A 52 13.57 81.45 -43.98
N ASN A 53 13.87 81.85 -45.18
CA ASN A 53 15.14 82.49 -45.61
C ASN A 53 16.40 81.55 -45.48
N GLY A 54 16.24 80.25 -45.63
CA GLY A 54 17.36 79.29 -45.52
C GLY A 54 17.78 78.94 -44.09
N HIS A 55 17.06 79.39 -43.10
CA HIS A 55 17.23 79.01 -41.71
C HIS A 55 16.09 78.09 -41.31
N ILE A 56 16.41 76.82 -41.00
CA ILE A 56 15.51 75.81 -40.56
C ILE A 56 15.35 75.91 -39.06
N THR A 57 14.17 76.32 -38.59
CA THR A 57 13.88 76.49 -37.16
C THR A 57 12.53 75.86 -36.84
N PHE A 58 12.32 75.49 -35.61
CA PHE A 58 10.97 75.16 -35.11
C PHE A 58 10.10 76.42 -35.12
N GLN A 59 8.94 76.40 -35.79
CA GLN A 59 8.03 77.54 -35.86
C GLN A 59 7.59 77.96 -34.45
N GLY A 60 7.91 79.23 -34.07
CA GLY A 60 7.68 79.76 -32.73
C GLY A 60 8.77 79.36 -31.73
N SER A 61 9.93 80.08 -31.80
CA SER A 61 11.05 79.93 -30.88
C SER A 61 10.73 80.24 -29.40
N ASP A 62 9.50 80.73 -29.11
CA ASP A 62 9.02 80.97 -27.75
C ASP A 62 8.24 79.78 -27.12
N GLY A 63 8.21 78.65 -27.78
CA GLY A 63 7.58 77.55 -27.04
C GLY A 63 7.10 76.34 -27.83
N LEU A 64 8.01 75.38 -28.03
CA LEU A 64 7.54 74.04 -27.70
C LEU A 64 7.16 74.11 -26.23
N PRO A 65 5.91 73.72 -25.87
CA PRO A 65 5.57 73.63 -24.46
C PRO A 65 6.63 72.74 -23.79
N SER A 66 7.44 73.33 -22.94
CA SER A 66 8.44 72.62 -22.12
C SER A 66 7.79 71.53 -21.29
N GLU A 67 6.49 71.62 -21.23
CA GLU A 67 5.61 70.61 -20.64
C GLU A 67 4.42 70.37 -21.56
N THR A 68 4.14 69.10 -21.95
CA THR A 68 2.85 68.73 -22.54
C THR A 68 1.75 69.00 -21.51
N SER A 69 0.47 69.05 -21.96
CA SER A 69 -0.71 69.15 -21.09
C SER A 69 -0.76 68.08 -19.95
N GLN A 70 0.23 67.19 -19.91
CA GLN A 70 0.43 66.15 -18.89
C GLN A 70 1.69 66.34 -18.05
N GLY A 71 2.38 67.55 -18.12
CA GLY A 71 3.58 67.83 -17.32
C GLY A 71 4.85 67.05 -17.76
N ILE A 72 4.90 66.53 -18.99
CA ILE A 72 5.99 65.68 -19.45
C ILE A 72 6.96 66.57 -20.27
N ALA A 73 8.17 66.76 -19.75
CA ALA A 73 9.22 67.49 -20.46
C ALA A 73 9.72 66.70 -21.67
N ILE A 74 9.47 67.21 -22.84
CA ILE A 74 9.96 66.70 -24.11
C ILE A 74 11.00 67.65 -24.63
N SER A 75 12.08 67.15 -25.16
CA SER A 75 13.11 67.88 -25.78
C SER A 75 13.34 67.47 -27.24
N ALA A 76 13.60 68.39 -28.11
CA ALA A 76 13.84 68.11 -29.52
C ALA A 76 15.11 68.83 -30.02
N ALA A 77 15.77 68.20 -30.97
CA ALA A 77 16.92 68.81 -31.67
C ALA A 77 16.89 68.44 -33.15
N LEU A 78 17.19 69.34 -33.99
CA LEU A 78 17.47 69.12 -35.39
C LEU A 78 19.02 69.05 -35.59
N VAL A 79 19.40 67.89 -36.15
CA VAL A 79 20.83 67.60 -36.36
C VAL A 79 21.09 67.45 -37.86
N SER A 80 22.09 68.21 -38.36
CA SER A 80 22.53 68.05 -39.74
C SER A 80 23.25 66.71 -39.97
N LYS A 81 23.40 66.34 -41.23
CA LYS A 81 24.18 65.16 -41.65
C LYS A 81 25.63 65.18 -41.13
N ASP A 82 26.21 66.37 -40.98
CA ASP A 82 27.58 66.57 -40.44
C ASP A 82 27.65 66.44 -38.91
N GLY A 83 26.49 66.17 -38.24
CA GLY A 83 26.40 66.12 -36.81
C GLY A 83 26.37 67.41 -36.08
N THR A 84 26.14 68.55 -36.77
CA THR A 84 25.93 69.84 -36.14
C THR A 84 24.47 70.02 -35.74
N VAL A 85 24.22 70.63 -34.56
CA VAL A 85 22.85 70.98 -34.15
C VAL A 85 22.46 72.25 -34.89
N ILE A 86 21.38 72.20 -35.63
CA ILE A 86 20.80 73.28 -36.37
C ILE A 86 19.91 74.13 -35.46
N ASP A 87 19.03 73.47 -34.75
CA ASP A 87 18.13 74.08 -33.78
C ASP A 87 17.81 73.06 -32.63
N ARG A 88 17.46 73.57 -31.47
CA ARG A 88 17.11 72.79 -30.30
C ARG A 88 16.05 73.44 -29.43
N SER A 89 15.19 72.63 -28.87
CA SER A 89 14.18 73.06 -27.91
C SER A 89 14.24 72.18 -26.64
N GLY A 90 14.14 72.85 -25.48
CA GLY A 90 14.24 72.21 -24.19
C GLY A 90 15.61 71.64 -23.86
N GLN A 91 15.71 70.65 -22.98
CA GLN A 91 16.96 69.99 -22.59
C GLN A 91 17.31 68.88 -23.61
N ALA A 92 17.42 69.22 -24.89
CA ALA A 92 17.72 68.27 -25.94
C ALA A 92 19.06 67.56 -25.71
N PRO A 93 19.17 66.26 -26.07
CA PRO A 93 20.43 65.52 -25.96
C PRO A 93 21.59 66.26 -26.69
N ALA A 94 22.77 66.20 -26.10
CA ALA A 94 23.96 66.59 -26.85
C ALA A 94 24.19 65.59 -28.00
N VAL A 95 24.67 66.05 -29.14
CA VAL A 95 24.88 65.19 -30.31
C VAL A 95 25.86 64.04 -30.01
N SER A 96 26.79 64.25 -29.10
CA SER A 96 27.70 63.21 -28.60
C SER A 96 26.96 62.00 -28.07
N ASP A 97 25.85 62.25 -27.39
CA ASP A 97 25.08 61.21 -26.66
C ASP A 97 24.15 60.38 -27.60
N VAL A 98 23.79 60.92 -28.78
CA VAL A 98 22.87 60.37 -29.74
C VAL A 98 23.51 60.06 -31.11
N ARG A 99 24.82 60.30 -31.26
CA ARG A 99 25.54 60.17 -32.54
C ARG A 99 25.41 58.82 -33.19
N ALA A 100 25.38 57.73 -32.39
CA ALA A 100 25.23 56.39 -32.91
C ALA A 100 23.83 56.14 -33.49
N GLN A 101 22.77 56.64 -32.84
CA GLN A 101 21.39 56.53 -33.26
C GLN A 101 21.11 57.37 -34.51
N VAL A 102 21.70 58.62 -34.58
CA VAL A 102 21.60 59.46 -35.74
C VAL A 102 22.22 58.76 -36.97
N ARG A 103 23.43 58.25 -36.85
CA ARG A 103 24.07 57.48 -37.94
C ARG A 103 23.29 56.29 -38.36
N GLN A 104 22.73 55.51 -37.42
CA GLN A 104 21.92 54.34 -37.73
C GLN A 104 20.63 54.70 -38.48
N SER A 105 19.94 55.78 -38.04
CA SER A 105 18.74 56.29 -38.69
C SER A 105 19.01 56.78 -40.09
N GLU A 106 20.11 57.53 -40.30
CA GLU A 106 20.53 58.00 -41.62
C GLU A 106 20.90 56.88 -42.58
N ALA A 107 21.60 55.87 -42.07
CA ALA A 107 21.99 54.68 -42.87
C ALA A 107 20.82 53.79 -43.28
N SER A 108 19.85 53.57 -42.37
CA SER A 108 18.69 52.75 -42.62
C SER A 108 17.54 53.48 -43.30
N GLY A 109 17.48 54.81 -43.19
CA GLY A 109 16.33 55.62 -43.62
C GLY A 109 15.07 55.37 -42.78
N GLN A 110 15.22 54.73 -41.60
CA GLN A 110 14.11 54.36 -40.71
C GLN A 110 14.18 55.10 -39.37
N VAL A 111 13.06 55.17 -38.68
CA VAL A 111 13.00 55.70 -37.31
C VAL A 111 13.75 54.73 -36.37
N VAL A 112 14.64 55.26 -35.56
CA VAL A 112 15.42 54.51 -34.58
C VAL A 112 15.06 55.01 -33.19
N SER A 113 14.57 54.09 -32.33
CA SER A 113 14.31 54.37 -30.93
C SER A 113 15.35 53.71 -30.03
N ALA A 114 15.86 54.41 -29.03
CA ALA A 114 16.83 53.88 -28.08
C ALA A 114 16.64 54.52 -26.70
N THR A 115 17.09 53.82 -25.67
CA THR A 115 17.15 54.36 -24.32
C THR A 115 18.61 54.68 -24.01
N GLY A 116 18.89 55.91 -23.65
CA GLY A 116 20.23 56.42 -23.32
C GLY A 116 20.24 57.29 -22.07
N THR A 117 21.43 57.56 -21.52
CA THR A 117 21.60 58.52 -20.44
C THR A 117 22.10 59.83 -21.05
N VAL A 118 21.31 60.87 -20.88
CA VAL A 118 21.61 62.21 -21.38
C VAL A 118 21.59 63.18 -20.19
N ASN A 119 22.63 63.91 -19.98
CA ASN A 119 22.76 64.82 -18.86
C ASN A 119 22.49 64.21 -17.47
N GLY A 120 22.87 62.91 -17.30
CA GLY A 120 22.62 62.15 -16.06
C GLY A 120 21.18 61.62 -15.88
N LEU A 121 20.29 61.87 -16.83
CA LEU A 121 18.91 61.38 -16.84
C LEU A 121 18.71 60.29 -17.88
N ARG A 122 18.05 59.24 -17.52
CA ARG A 122 17.63 58.20 -18.49
C ARG A 122 16.50 58.75 -19.35
N GLN A 123 16.73 58.77 -20.64
CA GLN A 123 15.77 59.26 -21.62
C GLN A 123 15.50 58.20 -22.70
N ARG A 124 14.26 58.15 -23.19
CA ARG A 124 13.91 57.47 -24.42
C ARG A 124 14.09 58.46 -25.56
N ILE A 125 14.84 58.07 -26.55
CA ILE A 125 15.28 58.92 -27.67
C ILE A 125 14.71 58.29 -28.93
N LEU A 126 14.06 59.09 -29.76
CA LEU A 126 13.60 58.73 -31.08
C LEU A 126 14.30 59.60 -32.10
N VAL A 127 14.92 58.99 -33.09
CA VAL A 127 15.58 59.65 -34.19
C VAL A 127 14.83 59.34 -35.47
N GLN A 128 14.34 60.39 -36.12
CA GLN A 128 13.59 60.28 -37.38
C GLN A 128 14.30 61.06 -38.48
N PRO A 129 14.67 60.47 -39.63
CA PRO A 129 15.24 61.17 -40.75
C PRO A 129 14.13 61.94 -41.45
N VAL A 130 14.46 63.20 -41.77
CA VAL A 130 13.55 64.17 -42.41
C VAL A 130 14.25 64.73 -43.67
N THR A 131 13.49 64.71 -44.78
CA THR A 131 13.95 65.38 -45.99
C THR A 131 13.18 66.65 -46.15
N LEU A 132 13.88 67.78 -46.18
CA LEU A 132 13.28 69.12 -46.32
C LEU A 132 12.92 69.44 -47.77
N GLY A 133 12.08 70.41 -47.97
CA GLY A 133 11.65 70.85 -49.31
C GLY A 133 12.76 71.31 -50.26
N ASN A 134 13.93 71.74 -49.71
CA ASN A 134 15.11 72.06 -50.46
C ASN A 134 16.04 70.88 -50.79
N GLY A 135 15.63 69.65 -50.48
CA GLY A 135 16.40 68.41 -50.71
C GLY A 135 17.45 68.10 -49.62
N SER A 136 17.65 68.91 -48.61
CA SER A 136 18.56 68.66 -47.51
C SER A 136 18.01 67.60 -46.58
N ARG A 137 18.86 66.66 -46.10
CA ARG A 137 18.48 65.60 -45.10
C ARG A 137 18.95 66.04 -43.72
N VAL A 138 18.04 66.03 -42.77
CA VAL A 138 18.31 66.35 -41.37
C VAL A 138 17.72 65.24 -40.51
N SER A 139 18.23 65.02 -39.33
CA SER A 139 17.68 64.03 -38.36
C SER A 139 17.00 64.83 -37.25
N LEU A 140 15.70 64.58 -37.06
CA LEU A 140 14.96 65.05 -35.92
C LEU A 140 15.16 64.10 -34.76
N VAL A 141 15.70 64.62 -33.66
CA VAL A 141 15.87 63.82 -32.41
C VAL A 141 14.85 64.33 -31.41
N VAL A 142 13.97 63.44 -30.94
CA VAL A 142 13.00 63.74 -29.90
C VAL A 142 13.32 62.87 -28.69
N ALA A 143 13.38 63.48 -27.50
CA ALA A 143 13.72 62.73 -26.31
C ALA A 143 12.74 63.04 -25.15
N ARG A 144 12.48 62.04 -24.35
CA ARG A 144 11.64 62.15 -23.17
C ARG A 144 12.29 61.41 -21.99
N THR A 145 12.22 62.01 -20.81
CA THR A 145 12.68 61.35 -19.58
C THR A 145 11.81 60.15 -19.20
N VAL A 146 12.45 59.01 -18.92
CA VAL A 146 11.73 57.74 -18.55
C VAL A 146 11.84 57.46 -17.04
N ARG A 147 12.18 58.47 -16.22
CA ARG A 147 12.34 58.26 -14.76
C ARG A 147 11.08 57.72 -14.07
N GLU A 148 9.93 58.30 -14.43
CA GLU A 148 8.62 57.85 -13.88
C GLU A 148 8.26 56.43 -14.34
N LEU A 149 8.54 56.12 -15.61
CA LEU A 149 8.37 54.79 -16.18
C LEU A 149 9.24 53.75 -15.43
N ASP A 150 10.55 54.09 -15.23
CA ASP A 150 11.45 53.21 -14.48
C ASP A 150 10.97 53.01 -13.03
N ALA A 151 10.45 54.06 -12.38
CA ALA A 151 9.87 53.93 -11.05
C ALA A 151 8.62 53.04 -11.02
N THR A 152 7.75 53.17 -12.03
CA THR A 152 6.55 52.32 -12.17
C THR A 152 6.93 50.87 -12.42
N LEU A 153 7.87 50.60 -13.33
CA LEU A 153 8.39 49.27 -13.61
C LEU A 153 8.99 48.61 -12.37
N THR A 154 9.77 49.39 -11.59
CA THR A 154 10.37 48.92 -10.33
C THR A 154 9.31 48.60 -9.28
N ARG A 155 8.30 49.45 -9.09
CA ARG A 155 7.17 49.20 -8.17
C ARG A 155 6.40 47.93 -8.57
N THR A 156 6.13 47.78 -9.85
CA THR A 156 5.45 46.58 -10.39
C THR A 156 6.28 45.31 -10.15
N ALA A 157 7.61 45.37 -10.37
CA ALA A 157 8.50 44.25 -10.09
C ALA A 157 8.50 43.85 -8.59
N ILE A 158 8.57 44.84 -7.70
CA ILE A 158 8.51 44.62 -6.25
C ILE A 158 7.14 44.02 -5.86
N PHE A 159 6.04 44.56 -6.39
CA PHE A 159 4.70 44.03 -6.13
C PHE A 159 4.56 42.56 -6.56
N LEU A 160 5.02 42.24 -7.78
CA LEU A 160 4.99 40.86 -8.27
C LEU A 160 5.86 39.92 -7.40
N ALA A 161 7.05 40.40 -6.96
CA ALA A 161 7.91 39.61 -6.07
C ALA A 161 7.23 39.32 -4.71
N ILE A 162 6.53 40.31 -4.13
CA ILE A 162 5.77 40.12 -2.88
C ILE A 162 4.63 39.12 -3.09
N VAL A 163 3.88 39.24 -4.20
CA VAL A 163 2.78 38.33 -4.51
C VAL A 163 3.28 36.87 -4.65
N VAL A 164 4.39 36.67 -5.39
CA VAL A 164 5.01 35.35 -5.54
C VAL A 164 5.47 34.80 -4.17
N GLY A 165 6.09 35.65 -3.34
CA GLY A 165 6.51 35.26 -1.99
C GLY A 165 5.33 34.84 -1.10
N MET A 166 4.22 35.56 -1.13
CA MET A 166 3.01 35.22 -0.38
C MET A 166 2.37 33.92 -0.89
N LEU A 167 2.31 33.75 -2.22
CA LEU A 167 1.80 32.49 -2.82
C LEU A 167 2.66 31.28 -2.43
N ALA A 168 3.98 31.40 -2.48
CA ALA A 168 4.90 30.35 -2.08
C ALA A 168 4.75 29.99 -0.59
N LEU A 169 4.61 30.98 0.28
CA LEU A 169 4.39 30.77 1.72
C LEU A 169 3.06 30.07 1.99
N SER A 170 1.97 30.56 1.38
CA SER A 170 0.65 29.98 1.56
C SER A 170 0.59 28.55 1.03
N ALA A 171 1.18 28.28 -0.14
CA ALA A 171 1.27 26.92 -0.70
C ALA A 171 2.09 25.98 0.20
N SER A 172 3.18 26.47 0.80
CA SER A 172 4.00 25.70 1.73
C SER A 172 3.25 25.34 3.01
N LEU A 173 2.53 26.29 3.61
CA LEU A 173 1.71 26.06 4.81
C LEU A 173 0.56 25.11 4.54
N ALA A 174 -0.17 25.32 3.44
CA ALA A 174 -1.27 24.44 3.05
C ALA A 174 -0.79 23.02 2.75
N GLY A 175 0.31 22.88 2.01
CA GLY A 175 0.93 21.57 1.70
C GLY A 175 1.40 20.84 2.96
N TYR A 176 2.00 21.53 3.91
CA TYR A 176 2.41 20.94 5.19
C TYR A 176 1.24 20.46 6.01
N TRP A 177 0.19 21.27 6.13
CA TRP A 177 -1.04 20.92 6.87
C TRP A 177 -1.76 19.74 6.23
N LEU A 178 -1.93 19.75 4.90
CA LEU A 178 -2.61 18.69 4.16
C LEU A 178 -1.84 17.36 4.25
N ALA A 179 -0.51 17.38 4.05
CA ALA A 179 0.33 16.19 4.18
C ALA A 179 0.31 15.61 5.60
N GLY A 180 0.30 16.49 6.62
CA GLY A 180 0.17 16.08 8.02
C GLY A 180 -1.15 15.37 8.32
N ARG A 181 -2.26 15.87 7.76
CA ARG A 181 -3.60 15.31 7.90
C ARG A 181 -3.74 13.99 7.13
N ALA A 182 -3.30 13.95 5.87
CA ALA A 182 -3.40 12.76 5.01
C ALA A 182 -2.58 11.56 5.55
N LEU A 183 -1.42 11.82 6.17
CA LEU A 183 -0.55 10.75 6.70
C LEU A 183 -0.85 10.38 8.17
N ARG A 184 -1.81 11.02 8.82
CA ARG A 184 -2.18 10.70 10.21
C ARG A 184 -2.66 9.25 10.39
N PRO A 185 -3.55 8.71 9.53
CA PRO A 185 -3.99 7.33 9.62
C PRO A 185 -2.84 6.32 9.50
N VAL A 186 -1.94 6.53 8.55
CA VAL A 186 -0.77 5.65 8.37
C VAL A 186 0.11 5.60 9.63
N ARG A 187 0.28 6.74 10.31
CA ARG A 187 1.02 6.76 11.58
C ARG A 187 0.29 6.02 12.68
N GLN A 188 -1.03 6.06 12.72
CA GLN A 188 -1.85 5.32 13.69
C GLN A 188 -1.75 3.81 13.44
N ILE A 189 -1.89 3.36 12.19
CA ILE A 189 -1.70 1.95 11.82
C ILE A 189 -0.29 1.48 12.23
N ALA A 190 0.75 2.24 11.88
CA ALA A 190 2.12 1.90 12.24
C ALA A 190 2.39 1.90 13.75
N ALA A 191 1.72 2.76 14.52
CA ALA A 191 1.82 2.79 15.98
C ALA A 191 1.13 1.57 16.61
N THR A 192 -0.07 1.22 16.13
CA THR A 192 -0.78 0.01 16.57
C THR A 192 0.03 -1.24 16.26
N ALA A 193 0.58 -1.35 15.04
CA ALA A 193 1.42 -2.49 14.64
C ALA A 193 2.68 -2.66 15.52
N ARG A 194 3.32 -1.55 15.93
CA ARG A 194 4.51 -1.61 16.78
C ARG A 194 4.22 -2.02 18.23
N ASN A 195 3.06 -1.65 18.71
CA ASN A 195 2.67 -1.89 20.11
C ASN A 195 1.78 -3.14 20.26
N LEU A 196 1.63 -3.91 19.17
CA LEU A 196 0.83 -5.12 19.17
C LEU A 196 1.50 -6.18 20.05
N SER A 197 0.76 -6.66 21.05
CA SER A 197 1.13 -7.78 21.90
C SER A 197 0.06 -8.86 21.84
N GLU A 198 0.37 -10.05 22.34
CA GLU A 198 -0.59 -11.16 22.41
C GLU A 198 -1.90 -10.80 23.13
N HIS A 199 -1.84 -9.88 24.08
CA HIS A 199 -2.99 -9.44 24.86
C HIS A 199 -3.84 -8.38 24.15
N ASP A 200 -3.35 -7.78 23.07
CA ASP A 200 -4.00 -6.67 22.37
C ASP A 200 -4.57 -7.07 21.00
N LEU A 201 -4.54 -8.36 20.62
CA LEU A 201 -5.01 -8.84 19.33
C LEU A 201 -6.50 -8.60 19.05
N HIS A 202 -7.31 -8.42 20.13
CA HIS A 202 -8.74 -8.10 20.02
C HIS A 202 -9.00 -6.64 19.60
N ARG A 203 -7.98 -5.76 19.69
CA ARG A 203 -8.12 -4.37 19.25
C ARG A 203 -8.24 -4.29 17.75
N ARG A 204 -9.12 -3.40 17.28
CA ARG A 204 -9.29 -3.09 15.85
C ARG A 204 -8.93 -1.65 15.58
N LEU A 205 -8.46 -1.39 14.37
CA LEU A 205 -8.34 -0.04 13.86
C LEU A 205 -9.75 0.47 13.58
N ASN A 206 -10.27 1.28 14.51
CA ASN A 206 -11.55 1.96 14.32
C ASN A 206 -11.26 3.38 13.81
N LEU A 207 -10.87 3.47 12.54
CA LEU A 207 -10.56 4.71 11.84
C LEU A 207 -11.74 5.05 10.94
N ASP A 208 -12.27 6.25 11.12
CA ASP A 208 -13.28 6.81 10.20
C ASP A 208 -12.54 7.28 8.94
N LEU A 209 -12.32 6.36 8.01
CA LEU A 209 -11.61 6.58 6.75
C LEU A 209 -12.60 6.58 5.59
N PRO A 210 -12.33 7.39 4.55
CA PRO A 210 -13.05 7.26 3.27
C PRO A 210 -12.82 5.87 2.65
N ASP A 211 -13.70 5.50 1.71
CA ASP A 211 -13.52 4.32 0.85
C ASP A 211 -12.41 4.59 -0.19
N ASP A 212 -11.18 4.66 0.28
CA ASP A 212 -9.98 4.86 -0.52
C ASP A 212 -8.91 3.80 -0.17
N GLU A 213 -7.71 3.94 -0.73
CA GLU A 213 -6.59 3.01 -0.50
C GLU A 213 -6.18 2.91 0.98
N LEU A 214 -6.46 3.94 1.78
CA LEU A 214 -6.20 3.91 3.23
C LEU A 214 -7.27 3.13 4.00
N GLY A 215 -8.53 3.19 3.54
CA GLY A 215 -9.62 2.37 4.04
C GLY A 215 -9.35 0.88 3.78
N GLU A 216 -9.00 0.52 2.53
CA GLU A 216 -8.64 -0.86 2.15
C GLU A 216 -7.46 -1.40 2.98
N LEU A 217 -6.44 -0.55 3.22
CA LEU A 217 -5.30 -0.91 4.07
C LEU A 217 -5.74 -1.20 5.52
N ALA A 218 -6.63 -0.40 6.08
CA ALA A 218 -7.13 -0.59 7.44
C ALA A 218 -7.94 -1.88 7.56
N ASP A 219 -8.78 -2.18 6.56
CA ASP A 219 -9.58 -3.41 6.52
C ASP A 219 -8.70 -4.65 6.37
N THR A 220 -7.71 -4.60 5.49
CA THR A 220 -6.72 -5.68 5.33
C THR A 220 -5.96 -5.93 6.64
N PHE A 221 -5.56 -4.87 7.33
CA PHE A 221 -4.89 -4.97 8.62
C PHE A 221 -5.82 -5.57 9.70
N ASN A 222 -7.08 -5.15 9.75
CA ASN A 222 -8.07 -5.72 10.67
C ASN A 222 -8.35 -7.20 10.38
N ALA A 223 -8.41 -7.59 9.11
CA ALA A 223 -8.56 -9.00 8.69
C ALA A 223 -7.35 -9.85 9.11
N MET A 224 -6.13 -9.30 8.99
CA MET A 224 -4.91 -9.94 9.50
C MET A 224 -4.96 -10.12 11.03
N LEU A 225 -5.35 -9.07 11.77
CA LEU A 225 -5.51 -9.17 13.23
C LEU A 225 -6.53 -10.22 13.64
N ALA A 226 -7.66 -10.33 12.94
CA ALA A 226 -8.67 -11.35 13.21
C ALA A 226 -8.12 -12.78 13.00
N ARG A 227 -7.32 -12.99 11.96
CA ARG A 227 -6.66 -14.29 11.72
C ARG A 227 -5.63 -14.62 12.80
N LEU A 228 -4.84 -13.63 13.24
CA LEU A 228 -3.87 -13.82 14.33
C LEU A 228 -4.57 -14.14 15.65
N GLU A 229 -5.63 -13.40 15.99
CA GLU A 229 -6.42 -13.64 17.20
C GLU A 229 -6.99 -15.06 17.23
N ALA A 230 -7.63 -15.50 16.13
CA ALA A 230 -8.15 -16.84 16.00
C ALA A 230 -7.05 -17.92 16.14
N ALA A 231 -5.88 -17.69 15.56
CA ALA A 231 -4.75 -18.62 15.68
C ALA A 231 -4.21 -18.69 17.11
N PHE A 232 -4.06 -17.57 17.80
CA PHE A 232 -3.62 -17.55 19.19
C PHE A 232 -4.62 -18.19 20.14
N GLU A 233 -5.91 -17.91 19.95
CA GLU A 233 -6.96 -18.54 20.78
C GLU A 233 -6.99 -20.06 20.57
N SER A 234 -6.87 -20.51 19.31
CA SER A 234 -6.76 -21.94 19.00
C SER A 234 -5.52 -22.58 19.67
N LEU A 235 -4.37 -21.91 19.65
CA LEU A 235 -3.14 -22.38 20.29
C LEU A 235 -3.30 -22.44 21.82
N ARG A 236 -3.91 -21.41 22.41
CA ARG A 236 -4.16 -21.34 23.86
C ARG A 236 -5.10 -22.47 24.31
N GLN A 237 -6.18 -22.67 23.57
CA GLN A 237 -7.12 -23.77 23.85
C GLN A 237 -6.41 -25.12 23.72
N PHE A 238 -5.67 -25.33 22.64
CA PHE A 238 -4.90 -26.56 22.42
C PHE A 238 -3.92 -26.86 23.56
N THR A 239 -3.17 -25.86 24.03
CA THR A 239 -2.22 -26.06 25.12
C THR A 239 -2.88 -26.33 26.45
N ALA A 240 -4.04 -25.68 26.72
CA ALA A 240 -4.82 -25.93 27.92
C ALA A 240 -5.39 -27.35 27.93
N ASP A 241 -6.01 -27.76 26.81
CA ASP A 241 -6.64 -29.08 26.69
C ASP A 241 -5.58 -30.20 26.73
N ALA A 242 -4.43 -30.02 26.04
CA ALA A 242 -3.32 -30.95 26.09
C ALA A 242 -2.78 -31.12 27.53
N ALA A 243 -2.63 -30.03 28.27
CA ALA A 243 -2.18 -30.09 29.66
C ALA A 243 -3.18 -30.81 30.57
N HIS A 244 -4.49 -30.62 30.35
CA HIS A 244 -5.54 -31.33 31.10
C HIS A 244 -5.57 -32.85 30.78
N GLU A 245 -5.48 -33.20 29.52
CA GLU A 245 -5.54 -34.62 29.10
C GLU A 245 -4.24 -35.38 29.46
N LEU A 246 -3.09 -34.75 29.53
CA LEU A 246 -1.85 -35.36 30.00
C LEU A 246 -1.81 -35.51 31.52
N ARG A 247 -2.41 -34.60 32.28
CA ARG A 247 -2.36 -34.60 33.76
C ARG A 247 -3.09 -35.80 34.34
N ALA A 248 -4.24 -36.20 33.76
CA ALA A 248 -5.06 -37.28 34.30
C ALA A 248 -4.32 -38.66 34.29
N PRO A 249 -3.77 -39.14 33.15
CA PRO A 249 -3.02 -40.39 33.12
C PRO A 249 -1.76 -40.37 33.97
N LEU A 250 -1.07 -39.23 33.98
CA LEU A 250 0.14 -39.07 34.81
C LEU A 250 -0.18 -39.15 36.30
N THR A 251 -1.33 -38.62 36.73
CA THR A 251 -1.81 -38.71 38.09
C THR A 251 -2.14 -40.15 38.46
N LEU A 252 -2.74 -40.91 37.52
CA LEU A 252 -3.06 -42.33 37.71
C LEU A 252 -1.78 -43.15 37.86
N VAL A 253 -0.82 -43.02 36.93
CA VAL A 253 0.48 -43.70 37.01
C VAL A 253 1.17 -43.40 38.34
N ARG A 254 1.19 -42.15 38.78
CA ARG A 254 1.77 -41.76 40.06
C ARG A 254 1.05 -42.42 41.25
N ALA A 255 -0.28 -42.39 41.27
CA ALA A 255 -1.08 -42.99 42.34
C ALA A 255 -0.88 -44.47 42.44
N GLU A 256 -0.82 -45.22 41.33
CA GLU A 256 -0.57 -46.66 41.32
C GLU A 256 0.82 -46.99 41.84
N LEU A 257 1.85 -46.24 41.46
CA LEU A 257 3.22 -46.38 41.96
C LEU A 257 3.33 -46.05 43.45
N GLU A 258 2.71 -44.92 43.91
CA GLU A 258 2.69 -44.57 45.35
C GLU A 258 1.96 -45.67 46.16
N LEU A 259 0.86 -46.22 45.63
CA LEU A 259 0.15 -47.30 46.31
C LEU A 259 0.93 -48.62 46.35
N ALA A 260 1.75 -48.92 45.32
CA ALA A 260 2.64 -50.05 45.27
C ALA A 260 3.79 -49.93 46.25
N LEU A 261 4.29 -48.70 46.48
CA LEU A 261 5.43 -48.44 47.40
C LEU A 261 4.99 -48.35 48.87
N ASN A 262 3.72 -48.02 49.16
CA ASN A 262 3.27 -47.80 50.53
C ASN A 262 3.14 -49.08 51.41
N ARG A 263 3.10 -50.26 50.82
CA ARG A 263 3.07 -51.53 51.54
C ARG A 263 3.77 -52.63 50.77
N THR A 264 4.29 -53.59 51.48
CA THR A 264 4.83 -54.83 50.87
C THR A 264 3.70 -55.61 50.20
N ARG A 265 3.90 -56.03 48.96
CA ARG A 265 2.95 -56.74 48.13
C ARG A 265 3.53 -58.08 47.66
N SER A 266 2.70 -58.98 47.16
CA SER A 266 3.16 -60.15 46.47
C SER A 266 3.83 -59.82 45.12
N ALA A 267 4.62 -60.75 44.60
CA ALA A 267 5.25 -60.57 43.29
C ALA A 267 4.16 -60.38 42.18
N ASP A 268 3.07 -61.10 42.26
CA ASP A 268 1.97 -61.04 41.29
C ASP A 268 1.24 -59.66 41.35
N GLU A 269 1.06 -59.08 42.57
CA GLU A 269 0.49 -57.76 42.74
C GLU A 269 1.41 -56.67 42.16
N TYR A 270 2.75 -56.79 42.36
CA TYR A 270 3.70 -55.88 41.73
C TYR A 270 3.68 -55.98 40.21
N HIS A 271 3.64 -57.27 39.69
CA HIS A 271 3.59 -57.48 38.25
C HIS A 271 2.34 -56.86 37.60
N GLY A 272 1.17 -57.06 38.20
CA GLY A 272 -0.08 -56.41 37.72
C GLY A 272 -0.01 -54.87 37.78
N THR A 273 0.60 -54.30 38.83
CA THR A 273 0.79 -52.82 38.90
C THR A 273 1.70 -52.33 37.79
N LEU A 274 2.82 -53.04 37.55
CA LEU A 274 3.77 -52.67 36.49
C LEU A 274 3.15 -52.78 35.08
N GLU A 275 2.33 -53.81 34.84
CA GLU A 275 1.59 -53.95 33.60
C GLU A 275 0.61 -52.80 33.39
N SER A 276 -0.16 -52.42 34.45
CA SER A 276 -1.09 -51.27 34.40
C SER A 276 -0.33 -49.99 34.08
N VAL A 277 0.79 -49.70 34.78
CA VAL A 277 1.64 -48.55 34.56
C VAL A 277 2.23 -48.53 33.15
N LEU A 278 2.66 -49.68 32.61
CA LEU A 278 3.18 -49.80 31.26
C LEU A 278 2.11 -49.41 30.22
N VAL A 279 0.90 -49.97 30.34
CA VAL A 279 -0.22 -49.65 29.46
C VAL A 279 -0.55 -48.14 29.44
N GLU A 280 -0.56 -47.50 30.63
CA GLU A 280 -0.86 -46.07 30.72
C GLU A 280 0.30 -45.21 30.18
N THR A 281 1.55 -45.64 30.34
CA THR A 281 2.71 -44.99 29.76
C THR A 281 2.72 -45.07 28.22
N GLU A 282 2.37 -46.22 27.65
CA GLU A 282 2.21 -46.40 26.20
C GLU A 282 1.06 -45.53 25.65
N ARG A 283 -0.01 -45.39 26.44
CA ARG A 283 -1.11 -44.46 26.09
C ARG A 283 -0.66 -43.02 26.07
N LEU A 284 0.11 -42.59 27.08
CA LEU A 284 0.72 -41.24 27.13
C LEU A 284 1.62 -41.01 25.92
N SER A 285 2.48 -41.96 25.57
CA SER A 285 3.39 -41.85 24.43
C SER A 285 2.59 -41.66 23.13
N ARG A 286 1.56 -42.46 22.90
CA ARG A 286 0.66 -42.29 21.72
C ARG A 286 -0.03 -40.94 21.70
N MET A 287 -0.45 -40.40 22.85
CA MET A 287 -1.06 -39.07 22.95
C MET A 287 -0.08 -37.99 22.59
N VAL A 288 1.16 -38.05 23.09
CA VAL A 288 2.23 -37.10 22.75
C VAL A 288 2.53 -37.10 21.24
N ASP A 289 2.62 -38.31 20.64
CA ASP A 289 2.86 -38.45 19.20
C ASP A 289 1.72 -37.84 18.35
N GLN A 290 0.46 -37.99 18.82
CA GLN A 290 -0.69 -37.36 18.17
C GLN A 290 -0.64 -35.83 18.31
N LEU A 291 -0.33 -35.30 19.48
CA LEU A 291 -0.20 -33.86 19.72
C LEU A 291 0.90 -33.26 18.87
N LEU A 292 2.06 -33.92 18.78
CA LEU A 292 3.19 -33.45 17.94
C LEU A 292 2.80 -33.44 16.45
N LEU A 293 2.07 -34.44 15.99
CA LEU A 293 1.61 -34.49 14.59
C LEU A 293 0.60 -33.37 14.29
N LEU A 294 -0.35 -33.14 15.21
CA LEU A 294 -1.31 -32.04 15.12
C LEU A 294 -0.60 -30.67 15.11
N ALA A 295 0.37 -30.47 16.00
CA ALA A 295 1.12 -29.22 16.05
C ALA A 295 1.93 -28.94 14.76
N ARG A 296 2.54 -30.00 14.17
CA ARG A 296 3.22 -29.88 12.87
C ARG A 296 2.27 -29.55 11.73
N ALA A 297 1.07 -30.15 11.74
CA ALA A 297 0.06 -29.88 10.74
C ALA A 297 -0.45 -28.42 10.79
N ASP A 298 -0.68 -27.89 12.02
CA ASP A 298 -1.10 -26.51 12.23
C ASP A 298 -0.04 -25.49 11.80
N ALA A 299 1.22 -25.82 12.03
CA ALA A 299 2.35 -24.99 11.59
C ALA A 299 2.57 -25.04 10.06
N GLY A 300 1.79 -25.85 9.32
CA GLY A 300 2.03 -26.11 7.89
C GLY A 300 3.36 -26.82 7.63
N ALA A 301 3.96 -27.41 8.68
CA ALA A 301 5.25 -28.09 8.62
C ALA A 301 5.10 -29.62 8.41
N LEU A 302 3.88 -30.10 8.28
CA LEU A 302 3.62 -31.52 7.98
C LEU A 302 3.50 -31.65 6.46
N GLU A 303 4.55 -32.18 5.85
CA GLU A 303 4.57 -32.56 4.43
C GLU A 303 4.31 -34.06 4.32
N ALA A 304 3.36 -34.44 3.47
CA ALA A 304 3.12 -35.84 3.16
C ALA A 304 4.20 -36.35 2.18
N LEU A 305 4.83 -37.46 2.49
CA LEU A 305 5.74 -38.15 1.56
C LEU A 305 4.92 -38.93 0.53
N VAL A 306 4.39 -38.17 -0.46
CA VAL A 306 3.46 -38.69 -1.45
C VAL A 306 4.16 -39.64 -2.39
N GLN A 307 3.70 -40.92 -2.38
CA GLN A 307 4.11 -41.98 -3.30
C GLN A 307 2.90 -42.75 -3.80
N GLU A 308 3.10 -43.65 -4.74
CA GLU A 308 2.05 -44.59 -5.14
C GLU A 308 1.83 -45.65 -4.04
N VAL A 309 0.62 -45.74 -3.55
CA VAL A 309 0.21 -46.67 -2.48
C VAL A 309 -0.82 -47.60 -3.06
N ASP A 310 -0.58 -48.94 -3.01
CA ASP A 310 -1.58 -49.93 -3.30
C ASP A 310 -2.59 -49.95 -2.16
N VAL A 311 -3.85 -49.64 -2.49
CA VAL A 311 -4.92 -49.54 -1.50
C VAL A 311 -5.33 -50.93 -1.00
N SER A 312 -5.23 -51.95 -1.85
CA SER A 312 -5.56 -53.32 -1.49
C SER A 312 -4.59 -53.84 -0.42
N ASP A 313 -3.28 -53.67 -0.68
CA ASP A 313 -2.24 -54.05 0.27
C ASP A 313 -2.37 -53.29 1.60
N LEU A 314 -2.62 -51.95 1.54
CA LEU A 314 -2.83 -51.13 2.72
C LEU A 314 -3.99 -51.58 3.59
N LEU A 315 -5.12 -51.93 2.96
CA LEU A 315 -6.32 -52.41 3.66
C LEU A 315 -6.12 -53.83 4.21
N GLU A 316 -5.52 -54.75 3.43
CA GLU A 316 -5.22 -56.12 3.87
C GLU A 316 -4.27 -56.14 5.07
N GLU A 317 -3.18 -55.39 5.01
CA GLU A 317 -2.24 -55.27 6.11
C GLU A 317 -2.92 -54.71 7.37
N THR A 318 -3.75 -53.69 7.21
CA THR A 318 -4.50 -53.08 8.32
C THR A 318 -5.48 -54.07 8.94
N VAL A 319 -6.27 -54.75 8.12
CA VAL A 319 -7.21 -55.77 8.58
C VAL A 319 -6.51 -56.92 9.30
N SER A 320 -5.41 -57.43 8.74
CA SER A 320 -4.58 -58.49 9.34
C SER A 320 -4.08 -58.09 10.73
N ARG A 321 -3.65 -56.87 10.92
CA ARG A 321 -3.14 -56.35 12.19
C ARG A 321 -4.23 -56.24 13.25
N TRP A 322 -5.42 -55.80 12.87
CA TRP A 322 -6.53 -55.56 13.81
C TRP A 322 -7.40 -56.80 14.09
N ARG A 323 -7.34 -57.83 13.26
CA ARG A 323 -8.14 -59.08 13.41
C ARG A 323 -7.96 -59.78 14.77
N PRO A 324 -6.73 -59.93 15.32
CA PRO A 324 -6.55 -60.53 16.64
C PRO A 324 -7.24 -59.74 17.75
N LEU A 325 -7.05 -58.39 17.75
CA LEU A 325 -7.62 -57.49 18.77
C LEU A 325 -9.17 -57.47 18.70
N ALA A 326 -9.74 -57.52 17.48
CA ALA A 326 -11.19 -57.63 17.30
C ALA A 326 -11.71 -58.96 17.85
N GLY A 327 -10.96 -60.05 17.61
CA GLY A 327 -11.29 -61.38 18.15
C GLY A 327 -11.30 -61.42 19.67
N GLU A 328 -10.31 -60.82 20.35
CA GLU A 328 -10.27 -60.70 21.81
C GLU A 328 -11.50 -59.99 22.37
N LYS A 329 -11.96 -58.92 21.68
CA LYS A 329 -13.19 -58.19 22.03
C LYS A 329 -14.50 -58.85 21.55
N LYS A 330 -14.41 -59.99 20.87
CA LYS A 330 -15.54 -60.71 20.27
C LYS A 330 -16.31 -59.83 19.26
N VAL A 331 -15.62 -59.03 18.50
CA VAL A 331 -16.15 -58.20 17.42
C VAL A 331 -15.71 -58.79 16.08
N GLN A 332 -16.64 -58.89 15.14
CA GLN A 332 -16.37 -59.46 13.82
C GLN A 332 -15.74 -58.35 12.92
N LEU A 333 -14.55 -58.60 12.37
CA LEU A 333 -13.92 -57.69 11.42
C LEU A 333 -14.13 -58.20 10.00
N LEU A 334 -14.93 -57.47 9.22
CA LEU A 334 -15.27 -57.73 7.82
C LEU A 334 -14.48 -56.81 6.91
N ALA A 335 -14.09 -57.27 5.73
CA ALA A 335 -13.35 -56.47 4.79
C ALA A 335 -13.88 -56.68 3.36
N ASP A 336 -14.21 -55.56 2.69
CA ASP A 336 -14.57 -55.50 1.28
C ASP A 336 -13.44 -54.75 0.55
N ILE A 337 -12.38 -55.50 0.21
CA ILE A 337 -11.16 -54.98 -0.36
C ILE A 337 -11.24 -55.05 -1.88
N PRO A 338 -10.96 -53.97 -2.64
CA PRO A 338 -10.93 -54.02 -4.09
C PRO A 338 -9.78 -54.93 -4.58
N GLU A 339 -9.91 -55.54 -5.77
CA GLU A 339 -8.89 -56.42 -6.30
C GLU A 339 -7.55 -55.73 -6.59
N SER A 340 -7.59 -54.48 -6.96
CA SER A 340 -6.39 -53.68 -7.21
C SER A 340 -6.74 -52.17 -7.27
N GLY A 341 -5.76 -51.32 -7.04
CA GLY A 341 -5.84 -49.90 -7.31
C GLY A 341 -4.87 -49.10 -6.46
N THR A 342 -4.31 -48.09 -7.07
CA THR A 342 -3.32 -47.21 -6.45
C THR A 342 -3.92 -45.84 -6.16
N LEU A 343 -3.44 -45.18 -5.10
CA LEU A 343 -3.65 -43.78 -4.83
C LEU A 343 -2.32 -43.11 -4.55
N ARG A 344 -2.24 -41.83 -4.77
CA ARG A 344 -1.07 -41.01 -4.42
C ARG A 344 -1.19 -40.51 -2.99
N GLY A 345 -0.34 -40.98 -2.09
CA GLY A 345 -0.38 -40.59 -0.69
C GLY A 345 0.83 -41.02 0.11
N ASP A 346 0.82 -40.65 1.38
CA ASP A 346 1.82 -41.08 2.36
C ASP A 346 1.29 -42.34 3.06
N PRO A 347 1.93 -43.52 2.86
CA PRO A 347 1.42 -44.77 3.40
C PRO A 347 1.39 -44.81 4.93
N ASP A 348 2.31 -44.14 5.59
CA ASP A 348 2.38 -44.10 7.06
C ASP A 348 1.26 -43.26 7.65
N LEU A 349 0.96 -42.12 7.03
CA LEU A 349 -0.16 -41.27 7.43
C LEU A 349 -1.50 -41.93 7.13
N LEU A 350 -1.65 -42.56 5.96
CA LEU A 350 -2.87 -43.30 5.61
C LEU A 350 -3.11 -44.49 6.54
N ARG A 351 -2.06 -45.26 6.85
CA ARG A 351 -2.12 -46.36 7.84
C ARG A 351 -2.57 -45.83 9.21
N ARG A 352 -1.98 -44.72 9.65
CA ARG A 352 -2.32 -44.07 10.94
C ARG A 352 -3.77 -43.58 10.96
N MET A 353 -4.29 -43.10 9.86
CA MET A 353 -5.69 -42.70 9.72
C MET A 353 -6.61 -43.92 9.89
N LEU A 354 -6.32 -45.03 9.18
CA LEU A 354 -7.07 -46.26 9.28
C LEU A 354 -7.03 -46.86 10.69
N ASP A 355 -5.84 -46.88 11.31
CA ASP A 355 -5.67 -47.37 12.69
C ASP A 355 -6.52 -46.56 13.68
N ASN A 356 -6.61 -45.23 13.53
CA ASN A 356 -7.46 -44.39 14.37
C ASN A 356 -8.97 -44.68 14.15
N LEU A 357 -9.38 -44.87 12.91
CA LEU A 357 -10.79 -45.17 12.59
C LEU A 357 -11.20 -46.52 13.13
N ILE A 358 -10.33 -47.55 12.98
CA ILE A 358 -10.61 -48.90 13.47
C ILE A 358 -10.56 -48.95 15.00
N ASP A 359 -9.60 -48.33 15.64
CA ASP A 359 -9.54 -48.21 17.11
C ASP A 359 -10.81 -47.55 17.66
N ASN A 360 -11.27 -46.48 17.02
CA ASN A 360 -12.51 -45.81 17.37
C ASN A 360 -13.73 -46.77 17.22
N ALA A 361 -13.85 -47.44 16.08
CA ALA A 361 -14.93 -48.44 15.82
C ALA A 361 -14.89 -49.57 16.85
N LEU A 362 -13.71 -50.12 17.15
CA LEU A 362 -13.54 -51.22 18.08
C LEU A 362 -13.84 -50.82 19.55
N ARG A 363 -13.62 -49.56 19.91
CA ARG A 363 -13.99 -49.06 21.25
C ARG A 363 -15.48 -48.95 21.45
N HIS A 364 -16.21 -48.57 20.41
CA HIS A 364 -17.64 -48.28 20.49
C HIS A 364 -18.53 -49.47 20.07
N THR A 365 -17.97 -50.47 19.44
CA THR A 365 -18.71 -51.68 19.06
C THR A 365 -18.81 -52.64 20.25
N PRO A 366 -20.02 -53.05 20.68
CA PRO A 366 -20.20 -54.05 21.73
C PRO A 366 -19.78 -55.43 21.26
N ALA A 367 -19.50 -56.33 22.22
CA ALA A 367 -19.24 -57.76 21.90
C ALA A 367 -20.41 -58.37 21.13
N GLY A 368 -20.10 -59.10 20.06
CA GLY A 368 -21.09 -59.65 19.11
C GLY A 368 -21.42 -58.74 17.94
N GLY A 369 -20.92 -57.50 17.96
CA GLY A 369 -21.05 -56.56 16.84
C GLY A 369 -20.04 -56.81 15.72
N SER A 370 -20.09 -55.98 14.67
CA SER A 370 -19.18 -56.08 13.54
C SER A 370 -18.61 -54.71 13.14
N ILE A 371 -17.41 -54.73 12.58
CA ILE A 371 -16.76 -53.58 11.94
C ILE A 371 -16.50 -54.01 10.50
N ARG A 372 -16.89 -53.15 9.55
CA ARG A 372 -16.66 -53.36 8.12
C ARG A 372 -15.71 -52.28 7.60
N ILE A 373 -14.64 -52.71 6.93
CA ILE A 373 -13.72 -51.87 6.22
C ILE A 373 -13.96 -52.07 4.73
N SER A 374 -14.16 -51.02 3.96
CA SER A 374 -14.38 -51.13 2.52
C SER A 374 -13.59 -50.06 1.76
N GLY A 375 -13.09 -50.46 0.58
CA GLY A 375 -12.45 -49.59 -0.38
C GLY A 375 -13.19 -49.62 -1.71
N SER A 376 -13.44 -48.47 -2.30
CA SER A 376 -13.98 -48.37 -3.65
C SER A 376 -13.40 -47.13 -4.32
N HIS A 377 -13.32 -47.12 -5.64
CA HIS A 377 -12.84 -45.99 -6.37
C HIS A 377 -13.74 -45.65 -7.57
N ASP A 378 -13.84 -44.40 -7.85
CA ASP A 378 -14.32 -43.84 -9.11
C ASP A 378 -13.13 -43.22 -9.90
N PRO A 379 -13.31 -42.75 -11.15
CA PRO A 379 -12.19 -42.20 -11.93
C PRO A 379 -11.50 -40.96 -11.32
N LYS A 380 -12.05 -40.36 -10.28
CA LYS A 380 -11.54 -39.14 -9.67
C LYS A 380 -11.12 -39.33 -8.21
N ASN A 381 -11.76 -40.25 -7.49
CA ASN A 381 -11.60 -40.36 -6.06
C ASN A 381 -11.60 -41.82 -5.57
N TRP A 382 -10.80 -42.06 -4.56
CA TRP A 382 -10.92 -43.21 -3.67
C TRP A 382 -11.87 -42.93 -2.54
N SER A 383 -12.73 -43.90 -2.21
CA SER A 383 -13.60 -43.91 -1.05
C SER A 383 -13.20 -45.07 -0.14
N ILE A 384 -12.64 -44.72 1.02
CA ILE A 384 -12.31 -45.72 2.06
C ILE A 384 -13.27 -45.49 3.22
N ALA A 385 -14.02 -46.54 3.58
CA ALA A 385 -15.02 -46.47 4.66
C ALA A 385 -14.71 -47.44 5.77
N VAL A 386 -14.95 -47.01 7.02
CA VAL A 386 -14.97 -47.83 8.22
C VAL A 386 -16.35 -47.67 8.85
N GLU A 387 -17.09 -48.78 8.92
CA GLU A 387 -18.46 -48.83 9.43
C GLU A 387 -18.50 -49.75 10.65
N ASP A 388 -19.17 -49.35 11.71
CA ASP A 388 -19.36 -50.14 12.92
C ASP A 388 -20.86 -50.32 13.24
N THR A 389 -21.16 -51.33 14.06
CA THR A 389 -22.52 -51.59 14.56
C THR A 389 -22.68 -51.14 16.02
N GLY A 390 -21.98 -50.12 16.41
CA GLY A 390 -22.07 -49.50 17.74
C GLY A 390 -23.35 -48.66 17.92
N PRO A 391 -23.39 -47.83 18.96
CA PRO A 391 -24.56 -46.98 19.25
C PRO A 391 -24.73 -45.79 18.29
N GLY A 392 -23.80 -45.61 17.33
CA GLY A 392 -23.78 -44.42 16.44
C GLY A 392 -23.27 -43.16 17.13
N VAL A 393 -23.47 -42.03 16.49
CA VAL A 393 -23.04 -40.71 16.96
C VAL A 393 -24.25 -39.83 17.21
N ASP A 394 -24.31 -39.24 18.42
CA ASP A 394 -25.37 -38.32 18.79
C ASP A 394 -25.38 -37.11 17.83
N GLU A 395 -26.59 -36.65 17.48
CA GLU A 395 -26.75 -35.55 16.51
C GLU A 395 -26.12 -34.23 16.96
N SER A 396 -26.13 -34.00 18.26
CA SER A 396 -25.50 -32.80 18.86
C SER A 396 -23.97 -32.75 18.67
N LEU A 397 -23.32 -33.89 18.47
CA LEU A 397 -21.87 -34.02 18.34
C LEU A 397 -21.39 -34.03 16.88
N ARG A 398 -22.30 -34.28 15.93
CA ARG A 398 -21.92 -34.45 14.51
C ARG A 398 -21.16 -33.24 13.94
N ALA A 399 -21.55 -32.03 14.34
CA ALA A 399 -20.92 -30.80 13.86
C ALA A 399 -19.47 -30.61 14.35
N SER A 400 -19.17 -31.10 15.56
CA SER A 400 -17.86 -30.96 16.20
C SER A 400 -17.06 -32.26 16.29
N LEU A 401 -17.53 -33.33 15.65
CA LEU A 401 -16.96 -34.69 15.79
C LEU A 401 -15.47 -34.75 15.37
N PHE A 402 -15.08 -33.93 14.42
CA PHE A 402 -13.70 -33.82 13.91
C PHE A 402 -12.88 -32.72 14.60
N ASP A 403 -13.47 -32.02 15.58
CA ASP A 403 -12.75 -31.08 16.40
C ASP A 403 -11.88 -31.82 17.43
N ARG A 404 -10.83 -31.18 17.88
CA ARG A 404 -9.89 -31.73 18.86
C ARG A 404 -10.57 -31.88 20.21
N PHE A 405 -10.22 -32.97 20.93
CA PHE A 405 -10.71 -33.24 22.28
C PHE A 405 -12.24 -33.43 22.36
N THR A 406 -12.94 -33.58 21.23
CA THR A 406 -14.39 -33.85 21.21
C THR A 406 -14.67 -35.28 21.69
N ARG A 407 -15.58 -35.41 22.65
CA ARG A 407 -15.98 -36.69 23.28
C ARG A 407 -17.48 -36.71 23.56
N ALA A 408 -18.11 -37.85 23.35
CA ALA A 408 -19.55 -38.03 23.54
C ALA A 408 -19.97 -37.91 25.01
N ASP A 409 -19.13 -38.38 25.96
CA ASP A 409 -19.39 -38.29 27.41
C ASP A 409 -18.07 -38.13 28.18
N PRO A 410 -17.85 -36.99 28.83
CA PRO A 410 -16.63 -36.74 29.63
C PRO A 410 -16.51 -37.70 30.84
N ALA A 411 -17.61 -38.20 31.37
CA ALA A 411 -17.63 -39.06 32.56
C ALA A 411 -17.32 -40.55 32.25
N ARG A 412 -17.89 -41.09 31.18
CA ARG A 412 -17.66 -42.46 30.74
C ARG A 412 -16.36 -42.63 29.92
N GLY A 413 -15.87 -41.59 29.34
CA GLY A 413 -14.68 -41.63 28.51
C GLY A 413 -13.37 -41.93 29.25
N ARG A 414 -13.32 -41.89 30.59
CA ARG A 414 -12.14 -42.31 31.36
C ARG A 414 -11.93 -43.83 31.34
N GLU A 415 -12.97 -44.58 31.28
CA GLU A 415 -12.90 -46.06 31.17
C GLU A 415 -12.63 -46.55 29.74
N THR A 416 -13.06 -45.78 28.73
CA THR A 416 -12.90 -46.16 27.32
C THR A 416 -11.64 -45.60 26.64
N GLY A 417 -10.87 -44.75 27.31
CA GLY A 417 -9.45 -44.50 27.00
C GLY A 417 -9.09 -43.62 25.80
N GLY A 418 -9.99 -42.83 25.20
CA GLY A 418 -9.70 -41.98 24.04
C GLY A 418 -9.48 -40.51 24.41
N ALA A 419 -8.42 -39.88 23.90
CA ALA A 419 -8.11 -38.43 24.11
C ALA A 419 -8.94 -37.49 23.22
N GLY A 420 -9.82 -37.99 22.37
CA GLY A 420 -10.57 -37.15 21.41
C GLY A 420 -9.72 -36.55 20.30
N LEU A 421 -8.50 -37.09 20.07
CA LEU A 421 -7.58 -36.60 19.04
C LEU A 421 -7.60 -37.44 17.76
N GLY A 422 -8.10 -38.65 17.79
CA GLY A 422 -8.04 -39.61 16.67
C GLY A 422 -8.78 -39.14 15.44
N LEU A 423 -10.05 -38.69 15.58
CA LEU A 423 -10.85 -38.21 14.46
C LEU A 423 -10.40 -36.89 13.89
N SER A 424 -9.93 -35.97 14.73
CA SER A 424 -9.33 -34.72 14.25
C SER A 424 -8.05 -34.97 13.45
N LEU A 425 -7.24 -35.96 13.86
CA LEU A 425 -6.07 -36.39 13.11
C LEU A 425 -6.47 -37.03 11.76
N CYS A 426 -7.53 -37.87 11.72
CA CYS A 426 -8.05 -38.41 10.47
C CYS A 426 -8.46 -37.29 9.49
N ALA A 427 -9.13 -36.24 9.98
CA ALA A 427 -9.53 -35.10 9.16
C ALA A 427 -8.33 -34.30 8.61
N ILE A 428 -7.26 -34.16 9.40
CA ILE A 428 -6.02 -33.53 8.96
C ILE A 428 -5.31 -34.36 7.90
N ILE A 429 -5.17 -35.67 8.12
CA ILE A 429 -4.55 -36.58 7.15
C ILE A 429 -5.31 -36.56 5.83
N ALA A 430 -6.64 -36.67 5.86
CA ALA A 430 -7.47 -36.59 4.66
C ALA A 430 -7.24 -35.28 3.90
N ARG A 431 -7.21 -34.12 4.59
CA ARG A 431 -6.92 -32.80 3.99
C ARG A 431 -5.53 -32.69 3.40
N LEU A 432 -4.51 -33.23 4.05
CA LEU A 432 -3.14 -33.26 3.53
C LEU A 432 -3.03 -34.01 2.20
N HIS A 433 -3.90 -35.01 2.00
CA HIS A 433 -4.02 -35.75 0.76
C HIS A 433 -5.02 -35.11 -0.24
N GLY A 434 -5.46 -33.85 -0.02
CA GLY A 434 -6.44 -33.18 -0.88
C GLY A 434 -7.86 -33.71 -0.79
N GLY A 435 -8.13 -34.58 0.21
CA GLY A 435 -9.42 -35.20 0.43
C GLY A 435 -10.21 -34.68 1.61
N ARG A 436 -11.20 -35.44 2.04
CA ARG A 436 -12.02 -35.14 3.22
C ARG A 436 -12.54 -36.44 3.87
N ILE A 437 -12.89 -36.33 5.15
CA ILE A 437 -13.57 -37.38 5.89
C ILE A 437 -14.96 -36.89 6.32
N THR A 438 -15.96 -37.76 6.26
CA THR A 438 -17.35 -37.47 6.64
C THR A 438 -17.92 -38.63 7.46
N LEU A 439 -18.92 -38.31 8.27
CA LEU A 439 -19.77 -39.30 8.93
C LEU A 439 -21.05 -39.45 8.10
N GLU A 440 -21.37 -40.66 7.74
CA GLU A 440 -22.61 -41.03 7.08
C GLU A 440 -23.52 -41.83 8.03
N ASP A 441 -24.83 -41.76 7.81
CA ASP A 441 -25.79 -42.58 8.57
C ASP A 441 -25.74 -44.03 8.13
N ALA A 442 -25.40 -44.94 9.06
CA ALA A 442 -25.28 -46.37 8.82
C ALA A 442 -26.34 -47.19 9.57
N GLY A 443 -27.46 -46.57 9.96
CA GLY A 443 -28.46 -47.20 10.80
C GLY A 443 -28.04 -47.22 12.28
N PRO A 444 -27.94 -48.40 12.95
CA PRO A 444 -27.63 -48.40 14.39
C PRO A 444 -26.17 -48.12 14.76
N GLY A 445 -25.25 -47.87 13.76
CA GLY A 445 -23.82 -47.65 13.98
C GLY A 445 -23.32 -46.31 13.42
N ALA A 446 -22.01 -46.21 13.23
CA ALA A 446 -21.34 -45.07 12.59
C ALA A 446 -20.57 -45.53 11.35
N ARG A 447 -20.64 -44.76 10.27
CA ARG A 447 -19.87 -44.98 9.03
C ARG A 447 -19.02 -43.76 8.74
N PHE A 448 -17.72 -43.91 8.89
CA PHE A 448 -16.75 -42.88 8.52
C PHE A 448 -16.27 -43.13 7.10
N VAL A 449 -16.44 -42.15 6.22
CA VAL A 449 -16.06 -42.26 4.81
C VAL A 449 -14.98 -41.21 4.53
N THR A 450 -13.81 -41.67 4.11
CA THR A 450 -12.71 -40.85 3.66
C THR A 450 -12.68 -40.83 2.15
N LEU A 451 -12.79 -39.67 1.55
CA LEU A 451 -12.65 -39.43 0.12
C LEU A 451 -11.27 -38.84 -0.15
N LEU A 452 -10.47 -39.52 -0.98
CA LEU A 452 -9.12 -39.12 -1.37
C LEU A 452 -9.06 -39.02 -2.91
N PRO A 453 -8.34 -38.04 -3.49
CA PRO A 453 -8.11 -38.00 -4.94
C PRO A 453 -7.39 -39.26 -5.41
N ALA A 454 -7.77 -39.73 -6.62
CA ALA A 454 -7.17 -40.93 -7.24
C ALA A 454 -5.79 -40.64 -7.85
#